data_d79438240da87e496d0955250a8557a1
#
_entry.id   d79438240da87e496d0955250a8557a1
#
_cell.length_a   1.000
_cell.length_b   1.000
_cell.length_c   1.000
_cell.angle_alpha   90.00
_cell.angle_beta   90.00
_cell.angle_gamma   90.00
#
_symmetry.space_group_name_H-M   'P 1'
#
loop_
_entity.id
_entity.type
_entity.pdbx_description
1 polymer ?
#
loop_
_entity_poly.entity_id
_entity_poly.type
_entity_poly.pdbx_seq_one_letter_code
_entity_poly.pdbx_strand_id
1 'polypeptide(L)'
;MNGRLAVSDLAAQTTTAVYQAPSTYTVATVAIVNRNHTPAKIRVAVSATQTPAPEEYIEYDTELPGKGHMERTGVSVQLSNYLVVESDVANVNCVIWGTEVGT
;
A
#
# COMPACT_ATOMS: atom_id res chain seq x y z
N MET A 1 13.82 -9.33 7.30
CA MET A 1 14.42 -8.80 6.05
C MET A 1 14.29 -7.30 6.02
N ASN A 2 15.31 -6.61 5.57
CA ASN A 2 15.29 -5.16 5.44
C ASN A 2 15.37 -4.78 3.98
N GLY A 3 14.83 -3.60 3.63
CA GLY A 3 14.90 -3.07 2.30
C GLY A 3 13.56 -3.10 1.59
N ARG A 4 13.59 -3.27 0.26
CA ARG A 4 12.36 -3.32 -0.53
C ARG A 4 11.65 -4.64 -0.31
N LEU A 5 10.39 -4.56 0.13
CA LEU A 5 9.58 -5.73 0.47
C LEU A 5 8.60 -6.11 -0.64
N ALA A 6 8.07 -5.13 -1.38
CA ALA A 6 7.10 -5.38 -2.44
C ALA A 6 7.04 -4.20 -3.41
N VAL A 7 6.65 -4.48 -4.65
CA VAL A 7 6.30 -3.48 -5.65
C VAL A 7 5.08 -3.96 -6.42
N SER A 8 4.27 -3.03 -6.89
CA SER A 8 3.10 -3.36 -7.71
C SER A 8 2.75 -2.20 -8.62
N ASP A 9 2.43 -2.52 -9.87
CA ASP A 9 1.83 -1.58 -10.81
C ASP A 9 0.32 -1.82 -10.73
N LEU A 10 -0.42 -0.87 -10.16
CA LEU A 10 -1.81 -1.10 -9.78
C LEU A 10 -2.72 -1.06 -10.99
N ALA A 11 -3.58 -2.08 -11.12
CA ALA A 11 -4.65 -2.06 -12.11
C ALA A 11 -5.76 -1.10 -11.66
N ALA A 12 -6.39 -0.42 -12.61
CA ALA A 12 -7.44 0.55 -12.30
C ALA A 12 -8.60 -0.13 -11.56
N GLN A 13 -9.09 0.51 -10.52
CA GLN A 13 -10.27 0.09 -9.76
C GLN A 13 -10.19 -1.34 -9.23
N THR A 14 -8.97 -1.80 -8.95
CA THR A 14 -8.72 -3.16 -8.47
C THR A 14 -8.06 -3.11 -7.09
N THR A 15 -8.68 -3.72 -6.12
CA THR A 15 -8.11 -3.89 -4.78
C THR A 15 -6.99 -4.93 -4.86
N THR A 16 -5.77 -4.54 -4.49
CA THR A 16 -4.60 -5.40 -4.61
C THR A 16 -3.92 -5.58 -3.25
N ALA A 17 -3.83 -6.82 -2.79
CA ALA A 17 -3.03 -7.14 -1.61
C ALA A 17 -1.57 -7.20 -2.04
N VAL A 18 -0.84 -6.11 -1.81
CA VAL A 18 0.53 -5.96 -2.32
C VAL A 18 1.57 -6.60 -1.43
N TYR A 19 1.24 -6.85 -0.16
CA TYR A 19 2.21 -7.39 0.80
C TYR A 19 1.48 -8.11 1.93
N GLN A 20 2.03 -9.24 2.36
CA GLN A 20 1.57 -9.96 3.56
C GLN A 20 2.76 -10.12 4.50
N ALA A 21 2.59 -9.74 5.78
CA ALA A 21 3.67 -9.83 6.74
C ALA A 21 3.97 -11.30 7.07
N PRO A 22 5.22 -11.75 6.87
CA PRO A 22 5.58 -13.16 7.07
C PRO A 22 6.11 -13.46 8.48
N SER A 23 6.36 -12.45 9.27
CA SER A 23 7.00 -12.55 10.58
C SER A 23 6.12 -11.92 11.65
N THR A 24 6.60 -11.80 12.88
CA THR A 24 5.83 -11.30 14.02
C THR A 24 5.18 -9.97 13.69
N TYR A 25 5.93 -9.04 13.09
CA TYR A 25 5.36 -7.82 12.51
C TYR A 25 6.34 -7.22 11.51
N THR A 26 5.83 -6.30 10.70
CA THR A 26 6.63 -5.52 9.76
C THR A 26 6.40 -4.05 10.02
N VAL A 27 7.47 -3.26 10.05
CA VAL A 27 7.36 -1.80 10.05
C VAL A 27 7.72 -1.34 8.65
N ALA A 28 6.75 -0.75 7.96
CA ALA A 28 6.88 -0.48 6.52
C ALA A 28 6.62 0.98 6.19
N THR A 29 7.20 1.41 5.09
CA THR A 29 6.87 2.64 4.40
C THR A 29 6.19 2.27 3.09
N VAL A 30 5.04 2.89 2.82
CA VAL A 30 4.29 2.71 1.59
C VAL A 30 4.44 3.97 0.77
N ALA A 31 5.00 3.85 -0.43
CA ALA A 31 5.11 4.96 -1.37
C ALA A 31 4.22 4.68 -2.57
N ILE A 32 3.41 5.66 -2.97
CA ILE A 32 2.53 5.54 -4.12
C ILE A 32 2.84 6.69 -5.06
N VAL A 33 3.03 6.37 -6.33
CA VAL A 33 3.42 7.33 -7.36
C VAL A 33 2.36 7.35 -8.45
N ASN A 34 1.84 8.55 -8.74
CA ASN A 34 0.91 8.76 -9.84
C ASN A 34 1.71 9.19 -11.08
N ARG A 35 1.82 8.30 -12.07
CA ARG A 35 2.56 8.57 -13.31
C ARG A 35 1.72 9.25 -14.37
N ASN A 36 0.44 9.49 -14.10
CA ASN A 36 -0.45 10.20 -15.01
C ASN A 36 -0.22 11.70 -14.93
N HIS A 37 -0.75 12.44 -15.90
CA HIS A 37 -0.79 13.90 -15.85
C HIS A 37 -2.00 14.43 -15.08
N THR A 38 -2.97 13.58 -14.79
CA THR A 38 -4.22 13.91 -14.10
C THR A 38 -4.24 13.31 -12.71
N PRO A 39 -5.06 13.83 -11.78
CA PRO A 39 -5.13 13.29 -10.42
C PRO A 39 -5.64 11.85 -10.38
N ALA A 40 -5.19 11.12 -9.37
CA ALA A 40 -5.67 9.79 -9.03
C ALA A 40 -6.17 9.77 -7.60
N LYS A 41 -7.16 8.93 -7.31
CA LYS A 41 -7.62 8.70 -5.93
C LYS A 41 -7.13 7.34 -5.49
N ILE A 42 -6.53 7.28 -4.30
CA ILE A 42 -5.93 6.05 -3.81
C ILE A 42 -6.53 5.66 -2.47
N ARG A 43 -6.48 4.36 -2.18
CA ARG A 43 -6.86 3.79 -0.90
C ARG A 43 -5.76 2.88 -0.42
N VAL A 44 -5.48 2.94 0.89
CA VAL A 44 -4.49 2.07 1.53
C VAL A 44 -5.12 1.50 2.79
N ALA A 45 -5.00 0.20 2.98
CA ALA A 45 -5.53 -0.48 4.16
C ALA A 45 -4.49 -1.42 4.76
N VAL A 46 -4.59 -1.60 6.08
CA VAL A 46 -3.91 -2.68 6.80
C VAL A 46 -5.00 -3.65 7.22
N SER A 47 -5.01 -4.84 6.64
CA SER A 47 -6.17 -5.72 6.72
C SER A 47 -5.79 -7.13 7.14
N ALA A 48 -6.69 -7.79 7.87
CA ALA A 48 -6.54 -9.19 8.21
C ALA A 48 -6.78 -10.10 7.00
N THR A 49 -7.45 -9.60 5.97
CA THR A 49 -7.76 -10.34 4.75
C THR A 49 -7.34 -9.54 3.52
N GLN A 50 -7.45 -10.16 2.35
CA GLN A 50 -7.12 -9.47 1.09
C GLN A 50 -8.20 -8.47 0.67
N THR A 51 -9.37 -8.53 1.30
CA THR A 51 -10.47 -7.60 1.03
C THR A 51 -10.73 -6.80 2.30
N PRO A 52 -10.29 -5.53 2.37
CA PRO A 52 -10.39 -4.75 3.60
C PRO A 52 -11.83 -4.48 4.00
N ALA A 53 -12.08 -4.51 5.30
CA ALA A 53 -13.30 -3.95 5.87
C ALA A 53 -13.18 -2.41 5.93
N PRO A 54 -14.30 -1.67 5.98
CA PRO A 54 -14.23 -0.20 5.96
C PRO A 54 -13.37 0.40 7.06
N GLU A 55 -13.30 -0.20 8.24
CA GLU A 55 -12.52 0.33 9.36
C GLU A 55 -11.02 0.07 9.25
N GLU A 56 -10.58 -0.67 8.23
CA GLU A 56 -9.16 -1.02 8.08
C GLU A 56 -8.39 -0.05 7.20
N TYR A 57 -9.05 0.91 6.56
CA TYR A 57 -8.39 1.87 5.70
C TYR A 57 -7.63 2.92 6.50
N ILE A 58 -6.40 3.22 6.06
CA ILE A 58 -5.59 4.31 6.60
C ILE A 58 -5.51 5.50 5.64
N GLU A 59 -5.80 5.27 4.35
CA GLU A 59 -6.03 6.32 3.34
C GLU A 59 -7.26 5.93 2.55
N TYR A 60 -8.16 6.87 2.33
CA TYR A 60 -9.40 6.56 1.62
C TYR A 60 -9.74 7.69 0.65
N ASP A 61 -9.69 7.36 -0.65
CA ASP A 61 -9.93 8.32 -1.73
C ASP A 61 -9.04 9.56 -1.62
N THR A 62 -7.82 9.37 -1.14
CA THR A 62 -6.82 10.43 -1.06
C THR A 62 -6.38 10.79 -2.46
N GLU A 63 -6.48 12.09 -2.81
CA GLU A 63 -6.13 12.54 -4.14
C GLU A 63 -4.63 12.77 -4.27
N LEU A 64 -4.03 12.13 -5.29
CA LEU A 64 -2.66 12.40 -5.69
C LEU A 64 -2.67 13.23 -6.97
N PRO A 65 -2.02 14.40 -6.97
CA PRO A 65 -1.93 15.19 -8.19
C PRO A 65 -1.24 14.43 -9.30
N GLY A 66 -1.46 14.85 -10.55
CA GLY A 66 -0.73 14.29 -11.68
C GLY A 66 0.77 14.41 -11.45
N LYS A 67 1.52 13.33 -11.69
CA LYS A 67 2.96 13.23 -11.43
C LYS A 67 3.33 13.37 -9.95
N GLY A 68 2.34 13.34 -9.06
CA GLY A 68 2.57 13.43 -7.62
C GLY A 68 2.84 12.08 -6.98
N HIS A 69 3.18 12.13 -5.71
CA HIS A 69 3.42 10.92 -4.93
C HIS A 69 2.97 11.14 -3.49
N MET A 70 2.77 10.04 -2.77
CA MET A 70 2.62 10.09 -1.33
C MET A 70 3.48 9.02 -0.70
N GLU A 71 3.83 9.24 0.56
CA GLU A 71 4.63 8.31 1.34
C GLU A 71 4.06 8.24 2.73
N ARG A 72 3.77 7.02 3.20
CA ARG A 72 3.29 6.81 4.56
C ARG A 72 4.28 5.93 5.29
N THR A 73 4.88 6.48 6.34
CA THR A 73 5.91 5.81 7.12
C THR A 73 5.33 5.21 8.38
N GLY A 74 6.07 4.28 8.99
CA GLY A 74 5.71 3.72 10.28
C GLY A 74 4.46 2.88 10.29
N VAL A 75 4.13 2.25 9.16
CA VAL A 75 2.97 1.37 9.07
C VAL A 75 3.33 0.02 9.63
N SER A 76 2.71 -0.36 10.76
CA SER A 76 2.97 -1.63 11.41
C SER A 76 1.96 -2.66 10.93
N VAL A 77 2.47 -3.79 10.44
CA VAL A 77 1.64 -4.87 9.89
C VAL A 77 1.97 -6.13 10.68
N GLN A 78 0.99 -6.64 11.43
CA GLN A 78 1.21 -7.84 12.23
C GLN A 78 1.20 -9.10 11.37
N LEU A 79 1.70 -10.20 11.93
CA LEU A 79 1.81 -11.49 11.26
C LEU A 79 0.54 -11.85 10.50
N SER A 80 0.71 -12.23 9.24
CA SER A 80 -0.34 -12.67 8.32
C SER A 80 -1.30 -11.59 7.85
N ASN A 81 -1.16 -10.36 8.33
CA ASN A 81 -1.98 -9.24 7.81
C ASN A 81 -1.40 -8.72 6.50
N TYR A 82 -2.22 -7.98 5.79
CA TYR A 82 -1.91 -7.49 4.45
C TYR A 82 -1.84 -5.98 4.40
N LEU A 83 -0.96 -5.47 3.54
CA LEU A 83 -1.06 -4.11 3.02
C LEU A 83 -1.81 -4.19 1.69
N VAL A 84 -2.93 -3.49 1.61
CA VAL A 84 -3.83 -3.52 0.46
C VAL A 84 -3.92 -2.11 -0.11
N VAL A 85 -3.73 -1.98 -1.43
CA VAL A 85 -3.69 -0.68 -2.09
C VAL A 85 -4.62 -0.71 -3.31
N GLU A 86 -5.29 0.40 -3.54
CA GLU A 86 -6.18 0.56 -4.69
C GLU A 86 -6.00 1.94 -5.29
N SER A 87 -6.06 2.03 -6.62
CA SER A 87 -6.12 3.28 -7.37
C SER A 87 -7.34 3.25 -8.27
N ASP A 88 -7.97 4.42 -8.47
CA ASP A 88 -9.11 4.53 -9.40
C ASP A 88 -8.69 4.52 -10.86
N VAL A 89 -7.40 4.74 -11.16
CA VAL A 89 -6.87 4.78 -12.52
C VAL A 89 -5.62 3.94 -12.63
N ALA A 90 -5.26 3.56 -13.87
CA ALA A 90 -4.02 2.87 -14.17
C ALA A 90 -2.82 3.82 -14.09
N ASN A 91 -1.61 3.31 -14.28
CA ASN A 91 -0.35 4.05 -14.24
C ASN A 91 -0.05 4.67 -12.88
N VAL A 92 -0.51 4.01 -11.83
CA VAL A 92 -0.17 4.31 -10.43
C VAL A 92 0.52 3.09 -9.87
N ASN A 93 1.71 3.28 -9.30
CA ASN A 93 2.44 2.16 -8.74
C ASN A 93 2.71 2.36 -7.26
N CYS A 94 2.98 1.25 -6.58
CA CYS A 94 3.23 1.20 -5.16
C CYS A 94 4.56 0.51 -4.90
N VAL A 95 5.36 1.08 -4.01
CA VAL A 95 6.61 0.48 -3.54
C VAL A 95 6.55 0.43 -2.02
N ILE A 96 6.85 -0.73 -1.46
CA ILE A 96 6.87 -0.93 -0.01
C ILE A 96 8.28 -1.35 0.39
N TRP A 97 8.84 -0.65 1.39
CA TRP A 97 10.12 -1.04 1.99
C TRP A 97 10.02 -0.94 3.51
N GLY A 98 10.97 -1.55 4.20
CA GLY A 98 10.97 -1.51 5.64
C GLY A 98 11.70 -2.67 6.26
N THR A 99 11.29 -3.03 7.47
CA THR A 99 11.94 -4.05 8.30
C THR A 99 10.92 -5.08 8.75
N GLU A 100 11.21 -6.34 8.47
CA GLU A 100 10.44 -7.48 9.02
C GLU A 100 11.08 -7.91 10.31
N VAL A 101 10.30 -7.94 11.40
CA VAL A 101 10.78 -8.23 12.75
C VAL A 101 10.11 -9.49 13.25
N GLY A 102 10.92 -10.34 13.91
CA GLY A 102 10.43 -11.55 14.53
C GLY A 102 11.20 -12.79 14.13
N THR A 103 10.71 -13.92 14.57
CA THR A 103 11.37 -15.22 14.38
C THR A 103 10.57 -16.11 13.46
#